data_84714711677baa407c429319adf622cd
#
_entry.id   84714711677baa407c429319adf622cd
#
_cell.length_a   1.000
_cell.length_b   1.000
_cell.length_c   1.000
_cell.angle_alpha   90.00
_cell.angle_beta   90.00
_cell.angle_gamma   90.00
#
_symmetry.space_group_name_H-M   'P 1'
#
loop_
_entity.id
_entity.type
_entity.pdbx_description
1 polymer ?
#
loop_
_entity_poly.entity_id
_entity_poly.type
_entity_poly.pdbx_seq_one_letter_code
_entity_poly.pdbx_strand_id
1 'polypeptide(L)'
;MHILLLEPEIPGNTGNIARLCAAENVKLHLVKPLGFSLEDRYLKRAGLDYWNLLDVQIHEDYQEACKHLAGHHFYFNTTKANKVYTEVSFTNDDVLVFGKESVGLPEELLMAHEADCIRIPMIMEARSLNLSNAVAIVTMEALRQIGFPKLAEKDYRLFKGGNKTI
;
A
#
# COMPACT_ATOMS: atom_id res chain seq x y z
N MET A 1 -6.52 -7.96 -1.11
CA MET A 1 -6.10 -6.56 -1.37
C MET A 1 -4.66 -6.52 -1.80
N HIS A 2 -4.32 -5.58 -2.68
CA HIS A 2 -2.99 -5.45 -3.27
C HIS A 2 -2.49 -4.01 -3.10
N ILE A 3 -1.21 -3.85 -2.82
CA ILE A 3 -0.50 -2.56 -2.90
C ILE A 3 0.47 -2.64 -4.07
N LEU A 4 0.41 -1.66 -4.98
CA LEU A 4 1.30 -1.55 -6.11
C LEU A 4 2.11 -0.26 -5.97
N LEU A 5 3.44 -0.41 -5.88
CA LEU A 5 4.39 0.71 -5.88
C LEU A 5 5.00 0.85 -7.27
N LEU A 6 4.71 1.96 -7.93
CA LEU A 6 5.26 2.27 -9.25
C LEU A 6 6.61 2.98 -9.08
N GLU A 7 7.69 2.32 -9.46
CA GLU A 7 9.06 2.82 -9.45
C GLU A 7 9.50 3.42 -8.09
N PRO A 8 9.37 2.69 -6.96
CA PRO A 8 9.75 3.23 -5.65
C PRO A 8 11.25 3.52 -5.59
N GLU A 9 11.61 4.65 -4.97
CA GLU A 9 12.98 5.19 -4.99
C GLU A 9 13.72 4.96 -3.67
N ILE A 10 13.01 4.96 -2.52
CA ILE A 10 13.62 4.96 -1.17
C ILE A 10 13.46 3.58 -0.51
N PRO A 11 14.56 2.83 -0.29
CA PRO A 11 14.49 1.47 0.25
C PRO A 11 13.85 1.40 1.65
N GLY A 12 14.03 2.44 2.48
CA GLY A 12 13.43 2.51 3.81
C GLY A 12 11.90 2.60 3.76
N ASN A 13 11.32 3.33 2.80
CA ASN A 13 9.87 3.39 2.61
C ASN A 13 9.32 2.03 2.17
N THR A 14 9.96 1.43 1.16
CA THR A 14 9.55 0.11 0.66
C THR A 14 9.66 -0.95 1.75
N GLY A 15 10.70 -0.91 2.58
CA GLY A 15 10.84 -1.82 3.72
C GLY A 15 9.73 -1.66 4.77
N ASN A 16 9.35 -0.43 5.11
CA ASN A 16 8.23 -0.15 6.01
C ASN A 16 6.89 -0.64 5.42
N ILE A 17 6.67 -0.42 4.11
CA ILE A 17 5.48 -0.90 3.40
C ILE A 17 5.46 -2.44 3.36
N ALA A 18 6.58 -3.08 3.09
CA ALA A 18 6.70 -4.53 3.11
C ALA A 18 6.32 -5.12 4.48
N ARG A 19 6.78 -4.49 5.57
CA ARG A 19 6.40 -4.88 6.93
C ARG A 19 4.91 -4.70 7.20
N LEU A 20 4.32 -3.59 6.75
CA LEU A 20 2.88 -3.36 6.82
C LEU A 20 2.12 -4.47 6.08
N CYS A 21 2.48 -4.74 4.82
CA CYS A 21 1.84 -5.76 3.99
C CYS A 21 1.89 -7.16 4.65
N ALA A 22 3.03 -7.53 5.22
CA ALA A 22 3.18 -8.79 5.94
C ALA A 22 2.30 -8.86 7.19
N ALA A 23 2.22 -7.76 7.97
CA ALA A 23 1.41 -7.68 9.18
C ALA A 23 -0.10 -7.71 8.89
N GLU A 24 -0.52 -7.08 7.79
CA GLU A 24 -1.93 -6.91 7.42
C GLU A 24 -2.41 -7.95 6.39
N ASN A 25 -1.58 -8.94 6.03
CA ASN A 25 -1.88 -9.96 5.03
C ASN A 25 -2.33 -9.37 3.67
N VAL A 26 -1.61 -8.34 3.22
CA VAL A 26 -1.81 -7.63 1.94
C VAL A 26 -0.67 -7.98 1.00
N LYS A 27 -0.96 -8.17 -0.28
CA LYS A 27 0.04 -8.46 -1.30
C LYS A 27 0.76 -7.20 -1.76
N LEU A 28 2.08 -7.30 -1.94
CA LEU A 28 2.91 -6.19 -2.39
C LEU A 28 3.41 -6.41 -3.82
N HIS A 29 3.21 -5.44 -4.69
CA HIS A 29 3.71 -5.40 -6.05
C HIS A 29 4.69 -4.25 -6.20
N LEU A 30 5.89 -4.53 -6.72
CA LEU A 30 6.92 -3.55 -7.02
C LEU A 30 7.12 -3.48 -8.53
N VAL A 31 6.94 -2.32 -9.13
CA VAL A 31 7.16 -2.10 -10.55
C VAL A 31 8.51 -1.41 -10.75
N LYS A 32 9.37 -1.99 -11.59
CA LYS A 32 10.66 -1.42 -11.97
C LYS A 32 10.51 -0.18 -12.87
N PRO A 33 11.59 0.71 -12.92
CA PRO A 33 12.85 0.58 -12.21
C PRO A 33 12.73 0.89 -10.72
N LEU A 34 13.50 0.18 -9.87
CA LEU A 34 13.61 0.47 -8.45
C LEU A 34 14.81 1.39 -8.22
N GLY A 35 14.66 2.41 -7.37
CA GLY A 35 15.75 3.32 -6.98
C GLY A 35 16.80 2.69 -6.05
N PHE A 36 16.70 1.37 -5.78
CA PHE A 36 17.54 0.62 -4.86
C PHE A 36 17.69 -0.84 -5.31
N SER A 37 18.69 -1.54 -4.75
CA SER A 37 18.82 -2.98 -4.90
C SER A 37 17.93 -3.71 -3.88
N LEU A 38 17.29 -4.81 -4.29
CA LEU A 38 16.55 -5.69 -3.38
C LEU A 38 17.44 -6.35 -2.31
N GLU A 39 18.76 -6.35 -2.54
CA GLU A 39 19.76 -6.78 -1.56
C GLU A 39 20.14 -5.67 -0.57
N ASP A 40 19.58 -4.47 -0.70
CA ASP A 40 19.88 -3.32 0.15
C ASP A 40 19.65 -3.65 1.62
N ARG A 41 20.66 -3.30 2.43
CA ARG A 41 20.61 -3.56 3.87
C ARG A 41 19.48 -2.83 4.60
N TYR A 42 19.02 -1.70 4.06
CA TYR A 42 17.91 -0.94 4.65
C TYR A 42 16.58 -1.61 4.36
N LEU A 43 16.39 -2.13 3.14
CA LEU A 43 15.24 -2.95 2.78
C LEU A 43 15.17 -4.19 3.67
N LYS A 44 16.28 -4.90 3.77
CA LYS A 44 16.40 -6.10 4.64
C LYS A 44 16.15 -5.78 6.11
N ARG A 45 16.70 -4.70 6.65
CA ARG A 45 16.51 -4.34 8.08
C ARG A 45 15.09 -3.92 8.40
N ALA A 46 14.41 -3.23 7.50
CA ALA A 46 13.02 -2.80 7.72
C ALA A 46 12.01 -3.94 7.64
N GLY A 47 12.32 -5.03 6.92
CA GLY A 47 11.39 -6.12 6.64
C GLY A 47 11.86 -7.53 7.01
N LEU A 48 13.08 -7.73 7.52
CA LEU A 48 13.73 -9.06 7.66
C LEU A 48 12.93 -10.07 8.47
N ASP A 49 12.31 -9.66 9.57
CA ASP A 49 11.57 -10.57 10.46
C ASP A 49 10.23 -11.03 9.85
N TYR A 50 9.74 -10.32 8.83
CA TYR A 50 8.44 -10.55 8.20
C TYR A 50 8.55 -10.98 6.73
N TRP A 51 9.74 -11.02 6.14
CA TRP A 51 9.95 -11.32 4.72
C TRP A 51 9.37 -12.68 4.31
N ASN A 52 9.46 -13.68 5.20
CA ASN A 52 8.90 -15.02 4.96
C ASN A 52 7.36 -15.06 5.00
N LEU A 53 6.72 -13.99 5.50
CA LEU A 53 5.26 -13.84 5.57
C LEU A 53 4.74 -12.95 4.44
N LEU A 54 5.62 -12.32 3.68
CA LEU A 54 5.28 -11.34 2.66
C LEU A 54 5.06 -12.03 1.31
N ASP A 55 3.89 -11.81 0.71
CA ASP A 55 3.62 -12.10 -0.69
C ASP A 55 4.05 -10.87 -1.52
N VAL A 56 5.28 -10.90 -2.02
CA VAL A 56 5.84 -9.83 -2.85
C VAL A 56 6.07 -10.31 -4.28
N GLN A 57 5.63 -9.49 -5.24
CA GLN A 57 5.83 -9.72 -6.66
C GLN A 57 6.52 -8.51 -7.31
N ILE A 58 7.46 -8.77 -8.21
CA ILE A 58 8.23 -7.76 -8.91
C ILE A 58 7.89 -7.84 -10.38
N HIS A 59 7.55 -6.69 -10.97
CA HIS A 59 7.17 -6.55 -12.36
C HIS A 59 8.21 -5.71 -13.10
N GLU A 60 8.52 -6.09 -14.34
CA GLU A 60 9.47 -5.36 -15.18
C GLU A 60 8.93 -3.97 -15.56
N ASP A 61 7.62 -3.86 -15.75
CA ASP A 61 6.93 -2.61 -16.05
C ASP A 61 5.48 -2.59 -15.54
N TYR A 62 4.82 -1.45 -15.67
CA TYR A 62 3.43 -1.26 -15.26
C TYR A 62 2.45 -2.12 -16.07
N GLN A 63 2.75 -2.39 -17.35
CA GLN A 63 1.87 -3.19 -18.21
C GLN A 63 1.88 -4.65 -17.79
N GLU A 64 3.02 -5.19 -17.37
CA GLU A 64 3.12 -6.53 -16.79
C GLU A 64 2.31 -6.62 -15.49
N ALA A 65 2.43 -5.63 -14.61
CA ALA A 65 1.64 -5.57 -13.39
C ALA A 65 0.12 -5.54 -13.68
N CYS A 66 -0.32 -4.73 -14.65
CA CYS A 66 -1.73 -4.70 -15.08
C CYS A 66 -2.22 -6.04 -15.63
N LYS A 67 -1.40 -6.75 -16.42
CA LYS A 67 -1.76 -8.09 -16.91
C LYS A 67 -1.89 -9.08 -15.78
N HIS A 68 -0.97 -9.04 -14.82
CA HIS A 68 -1.00 -9.91 -13.65
C HIS A 68 -2.22 -9.66 -12.76
N LEU A 69 -2.62 -8.41 -12.63
CA LEU A 69 -3.74 -7.94 -11.81
C LEU A 69 -5.02 -7.71 -12.64
N ALA A 70 -5.14 -8.36 -13.80
CA ALA A 70 -6.33 -8.24 -14.64
C ALA A 70 -7.59 -8.68 -13.90
N GLY A 71 -8.64 -7.86 -13.98
CA GLY A 71 -9.93 -8.10 -13.29
C GLY A 71 -10.04 -7.47 -11.90
N HIS A 72 -8.95 -6.92 -11.36
CA HIS A 72 -8.98 -6.11 -10.14
C HIS A 72 -9.34 -4.66 -10.43
N HIS A 73 -9.93 -3.97 -9.47
CA HIS A 73 -10.15 -2.52 -9.55
C HIS A 73 -8.96 -1.77 -8.98
N PHE A 74 -8.53 -0.68 -9.64
CA PHE A 74 -7.34 0.09 -9.29
C PHE A 74 -7.73 1.46 -8.74
N TYR A 75 -7.25 1.81 -7.54
CA TYR A 75 -7.33 3.15 -6.99
C TYR A 75 -5.97 3.83 -7.02
N PHE A 76 -5.87 4.98 -7.67
CA PHE A 76 -4.62 5.74 -7.87
C PHE A 76 -4.49 6.82 -6.80
N ASN A 77 -3.54 6.63 -5.88
CA ASN A 77 -3.33 7.54 -4.78
C ASN A 77 -2.45 8.71 -5.22
N THR A 78 -3.01 9.91 -5.24
CA THR A 78 -2.33 11.13 -5.68
C THR A 78 -2.84 12.36 -4.93
N THR A 79 -1.96 13.35 -4.73
CA THR A 79 -2.33 14.64 -4.14
C THR A 79 -3.17 15.51 -5.08
N LYS A 80 -3.24 15.14 -6.38
CA LYS A 80 -3.95 15.87 -7.43
C LYS A 80 -5.42 15.45 -7.59
N ALA A 81 -5.88 14.41 -6.91
CA ALA A 81 -7.26 13.95 -7.00
C ALA A 81 -8.24 14.90 -6.31
N ASN A 82 -9.48 14.90 -6.79
CA ASN A 82 -10.60 15.64 -6.16
C ASN A 82 -11.34 14.79 -5.12
N LYS A 83 -11.35 13.46 -5.28
CA LYS A 83 -12.06 12.51 -4.43
C LYS A 83 -11.22 12.13 -3.22
N VAL A 84 -11.77 12.23 -2.02
CA VAL A 84 -11.10 11.79 -0.80
C VAL A 84 -11.14 10.26 -0.70
N TYR A 85 -10.08 9.65 -0.20
CA TYR A 85 -9.96 8.19 -0.06
C TYR A 85 -11.07 7.54 0.78
N THR A 86 -11.74 8.30 1.64
CA THR A 86 -12.87 7.83 2.46
C THR A 86 -14.22 7.88 1.72
N GLU A 87 -14.27 8.46 0.52
CA GLU A 87 -15.50 8.58 -0.29
C GLU A 87 -15.70 7.40 -1.26
N VAL A 88 -14.74 6.47 -1.28
CA VAL A 88 -14.82 5.26 -2.10
C VAL A 88 -15.16 4.04 -1.25
N SER A 89 -15.69 3.00 -1.89
CA SER A 89 -15.98 1.72 -1.23
C SER A 89 -14.94 0.70 -1.65
N PHE A 90 -14.07 0.34 -0.71
CA PHE A 90 -13.01 -0.64 -0.96
C PHE A 90 -13.53 -2.08 -0.84
N THR A 91 -12.90 -2.96 -1.61
CA THR A 91 -13.08 -4.41 -1.56
C THR A 91 -11.77 -5.13 -1.25
N ASN A 92 -11.84 -6.42 -0.92
CA ASN A 92 -10.63 -7.21 -0.67
C ASN A 92 -9.77 -7.46 -1.93
N ASP A 93 -10.33 -7.23 -3.10
CA ASP A 93 -9.68 -7.50 -4.39
C ASP A 93 -9.14 -6.22 -5.07
N ASP A 94 -9.21 -5.06 -4.41
CA ASP A 94 -8.73 -3.81 -4.97
C ASP A 94 -7.20 -3.70 -4.94
N VAL A 95 -6.68 -2.92 -5.88
CA VAL A 95 -5.27 -2.55 -6.03
C VAL A 95 -5.10 -1.08 -5.65
N LEU A 96 -4.35 -0.81 -4.60
CA LEU A 96 -3.98 0.53 -4.17
C LEU A 96 -2.66 0.92 -4.82
N VAL A 97 -2.69 1.84 -5.78
CA VAL A 97 -1.53 2.26 -6.57
C VAL A 97 -0.90 3.52 -5.99
N PHE A 98 0.41 3.48 -5.78
CA PHE A 98 1.20 4.62 -5.31
C PHE A 98 2.39 4.84 -6.24
N GLY A 99 2.76 6.10 -6.44
CA GLY A 99 3.91 6.47 -7.25
C GLY A 99 5.18 6.59 -6.45
N LYS A 100 6.26 6.92 -7.18
CA LYS A 100 7.55 7.20 -6.59
C LYS A 100 7.52 8.47 -5.73
N GLU A 101 8.47 8.54 -4.82
CA GLU A 101 8.50 9.58 -3.79
C GLU A 101 8.74 10.98 -4.36
N SER A 102 9.55 11.08 -5.41
CA SER A 102 9.96 12.37 -5.97
C SER A 102 8.87 13.11 -6.74
N VAL A 103 8.10 12.40 -7.59
CA VAL A 103 7.15 13.02 -8.52
C VAL A 103 5.74 12.41 -8.48
N GLY A 104 5.55 11.32 -7.74
CA GLY A 104 4.28 10.60 -7.67
C GLY A 104 3.99 9.78 -8.93
N LEU A 105 2.72 9.55 -9.21
CA LEU A 105 2.24 8.83 -10.40
C LEU A 105 2.33 9.73 -11.66
N PRO A 106 2.65 9.15 -12.83
CA PRO A 106 2.67 9.88 -14.11
C PRO A 106 1.34 10.56 -14.40
N GLU A 107 1.38 11.79 -14.93
CA GLU A 107 0.17 12.57 -15.23
C GLU A 107 -0.73 11.90 -16.27
N GLU A 108 -0.15 11.30 -17.29
CA GLU A 108 -0.88 10.56 -18.31
C GLU A 108 -1.67 9.39 -17.71
N LEU A 109 -1.07 8.69 -16.74
CA LEU A 109 -1.74 7.60 -16.02
C LEU A 109 -2.91 8.13 -15.19
N LEU A 110 -2.71 9.25 -14.49
CA LEU A 110 -3.77 9.88 -13.68
C LEU A 110 -4.92 10.40 -14.56
N MET A 111 -4.62 11.02 -15.70
CA MET A 111 -5.63 11.51 -16.64
C MET A 111 -6.46 10.36 -17.24
N ALA A 112 -5.81 9.23 -17.54
CA ALA A 112 -6.49 8.05 -18.07
C ALA A 112 -7.43 7.38 -17.03
N HIS A 113 -7.22 7.63 -15.74
CA HIS A 113 -7.94 7.00 -14.63
C HIS A 113 -8.49 8.01 -13.62
N GLU A 114 -8.87 9.21 -14.07
CA GLU A 114 -9.31 10.32 -13.20
C GLU A 114 -10.42 9.91 -12.22
N ALA A 115 -11.36 9.11 -12.67
CA ALA A 115 -12.49 8.66 -11.85
C ALA A 115 -12.09 7.79 -10.65
N ASP A 116 -10.93 7.12 -10.75
CA ASP A 116 -10.39 6.20 -9.75
C ASP A 116 -9.22 6.82 -8.96
N CYS A 117 -8.93 8.10 -9.21
CA CYS A 117 -7.94 8.84 -8.43
C CYS A 117 -8.52 9.25 -7.08
N ILE A 118 -7.76 8.97 -6.03
CA ILE A 118 -8.12 9.31 -4.65
C ILE A 118 -6.98 10.03 -3.93
N ARG A 119 -7.33 10.83 -2.92
CA ARG A 119 -6.36 11.61 -2.14
C ARG A 119 -6.55 11.48 -0.64
N ILE A 120 -5.46 11.66 0.10
CA ILE A 120 -5.51 11.94 1.54
C ILE A 120 -5.61 13.46 1.70
N PRO A 121 -6.60 13.99 2.46
CA PRO A 121 -6.70 15.41 2.74
C PRO A 121 -5.45 15.92 3.49
N MET A 122 -4.96 17.08 3.06
CA MET A 122 -3.82 17.78 3.67
C MET A 122 -4.09 19.28 3.67
N ILE A 123 -3.39 20.03 4.50
CA ILE A 123 -3.37 21.50 4.42
C ILE A 123 -2.77 21.94 3.07
N MET A 124 -3.16 23.11 2.56
CA MET A 124 -2.77 23.57 1.22
C MET A 124 -1.26 23.73 1.05
N GLU A 125 -0.55 24.09 2.13
CA GLU A 125 0.89 24.30 2.15
C GLU A 125 1.69 23.00 2.11
N ALA A 126 1.08 21.86 2.46
CA ALA A 126 1.73 20.56 2.43
C ALA A 126 1.79 20.01 1.01
N ARG A 127 2.99 19.56 0.59
CA ARG A 127 3.20 19.01 -0.75
C ARG A 127 2.75 17.54 -0.83
N SER A 128 3.15 16.73 0.14
CA SER A 128 2.86 15.30 0.19
C SER A 128 3.14 14.75 1.59
N LEU A 129 2.61 13.57 1.87
CA LEU A 129 3.03 12.74 2.99
C LEU A 129 4.21 11.84 2.56
N ASN A 130 4.95 11.33 3.54
CA ASN A 130 5.88 10.23 3.30
C ASN A 130 5.12 9.04 2.69
N LEU A 131 5.74 8.36 1.71
CA LEU A 131 5.09 7.28 0.96
C LEU A 131 4.57 6.16 1.88
N SER A 132 5.38 5.69 2.82
CA SER A 132 4.96 4.60 3.71
C SER A 132 3.80 5.01 4.64
N ASN A 133 3.75 6.29 5.04
CA ASN A 133 2.63 6.82 5.83
C ASN A 133 1.35 6.89 4.98
N ALA A 134 1.44 7.36 3.73
CA ALA A 134 0.30 7.43 2.83
C ALA A 134 -0.27 6.02 2.55
N VAL A 135 0.60 5.06 2.27
CA VAL A 135 0.21 3.65 2.10
C VAL A 135 -0.51 3.13 3.34
N ALA A 136 0.06 3.35 4.54
CA ALA A 136 -0.54 2.87 5.78
C ALA A 136 -1.94 3.46 6.03
N ILE A 137 -2.11 4.78 5.81
CA ILE A 137 -3.40 5.46 6.02
C ILE A 137 -4.48 4.87 5.11
N VAL A 138 -4.22 4.76 3.80
CA VAL A 138 -5.22 4.29 2.85
C VAL A 138 -5.50 2.79 3.03
N THR A 139 -4.47 1.99 3.26
CA THR A 139 -4.62 0.55 3.50
C THR A 139 -5.46 0.26 4.74
N MET A 140 -5.20 0.96 5.86
CA MET A 140 -5.96 0.75 7.09
C MET A 140 -7.42 1.20 6.96
N GLU A 141 -7.72 2.25 6.21
CA GLU A 141 -9.12 2.61 5.91
C GLU A 141 -9.78 1.53 5.04
N ALA A 142 -9.11 1.07 4.01
CA ALA A 142 -9.63 0.00 3.17
C ALA A 142 -9.91 -1.28 3.98
N LEU A 143 -8.97 -1.70 4.82
CA LEU A 143 -9.15 -2.85 5.72
C LEU A 143 -10.29 -2.63 6.73
N ARG A 144 -10.43 -1.42 7.27
CA ARG A 144 -11.55 -1.06 8.16
C ARG A 144 -12.90 -1.25 7.46
N GLN A 145 -13.03 -0.80 6.22
CA GLN A 145 -14.28 -0.92 5.44
C GLN A 145 -14.66 -2.38 5.19
N ILE A 146 -13.69 -3.26 4.97
CA ILE A 146 -13.94 -4.69 4.71
C ILE A 146 -13.91 -5.56 5.97
N GLY A 147 -13.81 -4.96 7.17
CA GLY A 147 -13.91 -5.67 8.45
C GLY A 147 -12.67 -6.47 8.83
N PHE A 148 -11.45 -6.01 8.48
CA PHE A 148 -10.16 -6.60 8.86
C PHE A 148 -10.07 -8.12 8.63
N PRO A 149 -10.31 -8.64 7.41
CA PRO A 149 -10.41 -10.06 7.16
C PRO A 149 -9.11 -10.79 7.55
N LYS A 150 -9.25 -11.84 8.35
CA LYS A 150 -8.14 -12.68 8.86
C LYS A 150 -7.17 -11.98 9.82
N LEU A 151 -7.48 -10.77 10.29
CA LEU A 151 -6.65 -10.06 11.26
C LEU A 151 -7.15 -10.30 12.68
N ALA A 152 -6.22 -10.36 13.64
CA ALA A 152 -6.56 -10.49 15.06
C ALA A 152 -6.92 -9.11 15.63
N GLU A 153 -8.21 -8.85 15.82
CA GLU A 153 -8.70 -7.59 16.38
C GLU A 153 -8.41 -7.44 17.88
N LYS A 154 -8.13 -8.53 18.58
CA LYS A 154 -7.92 -8.57 20.03
C LYS A 154 -6.68 -9.37 20.39
N ASP A 155 -5.88 -8.83 21.30
CA ASP A 155 -4.75 -9.53 21.91
C ASP A 155 -5.01 -9.71 23.41
N TYR A 156 -5.13 -10.95 23.85
CA TYR A 156 -5.40 -11.31 25.24
C TYR A 156 -4.14 -11.66 26.04
N ARG A 157 -2.95 -11.53 25.47
CA ARG A 157 -1.70 -11.94 26.13
C ARG A 157 -1.37 -11.09 27.35
N LEU A 158 -1.61 -9.79 27.29
CA LEU A 158 -1.27 -8.85 28.34
C LEU A 158 -2.46 -8.48 29.24
N PHE A 159 -3.61 -8.19 28.65
CA PHE A 159 -4.79 -7.73 29.36
C PHE A 159 -5.75 -8.90 29.63
N LYS A 160 -5.37 -9.81 30.54
CA LYS A 160 -6.18 -10.96 30.96
C LYS A 160 -7.34 -10.53 31.89
N GLY A 161 -8.16 -9.59 31.48
CA GLY A 161 -9.33 -9.13 32.22
C GLY A 161 -10.67 -9.64 31.69
N GLY A 162 -10.70 -10.47 30.67
CA GLY A 162 -11.89 -11.08 30.11
C GLY A 162 -11.91 -12.58 30.30
N ASN A 163 -12.92 -13.10 30.95
CA ASN A 163 -13.22 -14.50 31.28
C ASN A 163 -12.58 -15.50 30.29
N LYS A 164 -11.68 -16.34 30.82
CA LYS A 164 -11.44 -17.66 30.25
C LYS A 164 -12.77 -18.43 30.33
N THR A 165 -13.54 -18.41 29.29
CA THR A 165 -14.49 -19.50 29.04
C THR A 165 -13.72 -20.50 28.19
N ILE A 166 -13.46 -21.63 28.82
CA ILE A 166 -12.90 -22.86 28.27
C ILE A 166 -13.82 -23.37 27.15
#